data_df2105c37673cbe3bf24fd7c08515a0d
#
_entry.id   df2105c37673cbe3bf24fd7c08515a0d
#
_cell.length_a   1.000
_cell.length_b   1.000
_cell.length_c   1.000
_cell.angle_alpha   90.00
_cell.angle_beta   90.00
_cell.angle_gamma   90.00
#
_symmetry.space_group_name_H-M   'P 1'
#
loop_
_entity.id
_entity.type
_entity.pdbx_description
1 polymer ?
#
loop_
_entity_poly.entity_id
_entity_poly.type
_entity_poly.pdbx_seq_one_letter_code
_entity_poly.pdbx_strand_id
1 'polypeptide(L)'
;DARFSGGSVGLVIGHVGPEAALGGPIALVEDGDEIIVDLNKNELNCTPLSDPATFETRMSNWRKVVDDNGGMHPSVGEADTRLLNRMRRSAVSAVYGAGMHSDRVLWVNDPREAEVSGFVPQNKYRDASTAE
;
A
#
# COMPACT_ATOMS: atom_id res chain seq x y z
N ASP A 1 -3.69 6.25 -3.47
CA ASP A 1 -2.24 5.97 -3.64
C ASP A 1 -1.72 6.23 -5.06
N ALA A 2 -2.43 7.04 -5.80
CA ALA A 2 -2.06 7.43 -7.16
C ALA A 2 -1.19 8.71 -7.18
N ARG A 3 -0.70 9.05 -8.38
CA ARG A 3 0.05 10.29 -8.63
C ARG A 3 -0.86 11.34 -9.27
N PHE A 4 -0.48 12.61 -9.14
CA PHE A 4 -1.20 13.72 -9.75
C PHE A 4 -0.77 13.98 -11.18
N SER A 5 -1.74 14.42 -11.99
CA SER A 5 -1.48 15.15 -13.24
C SER A 5 -1.45 16.66 -12.98
N GLY A 6 -0.90 17.45 -13.91
CA GLY A 6 -0.85 18.92 -13.79
C GLY A 6 -2.20 19.63 -13.82
N GLY A 7 -3.32 18.92 -14.00
CA GLY A 7 -4.67 19.44 -14.01
C GLY A 7 -5.44 19.33 -12.69
N SER A 8 -4.78 18.89 -11.61
CA SER A 8 -5.43 18.73 -10.30
C SER A 8 -5.80 20.08 -9.70
N VAL A 9 -7.03 20.21 -9.18
CA VAL A 9 -7.58 21.45 -8.60
C VAL A 9 -8.28 21.12 -7.27
N GLY A 10 -8.16 22.02 -6.30
CA GLY A 10 -8.78 21.90 -4.99
C GLY A 10 -7.93 21.09 -4.00
N LEU A 11 -8.57 20.58 -2.95
CA LEU A 11 -7.90 19.71 -1.99
C LEU A 11 -7.72 18.33 -2.61
N VAL A 12 -6.48 17.99 -2.90
CA VAL A 12 -6.12 16.71 -3.51
C VAL A 12 -5.08 16.03 -2.63
N ILE A 13 -5.37 14.80 -2.21
CA ILE A 13 -4.47 13.98 -1.41
C ILE A 13 -4.05 12.78 -2.25
N GLY A 14 -2.77 12.64 -2.47
CA GLY A 14 -2.19 11.52 -3.22
C GLY A 14 -0.91 11.04 -2.57
N HIS A 15 -0.25 10.10 -3.20
CA HIS A 15 0.92 9.44 -2.64
C HIS A 15 0.66 8.86 -1.24
N VAL A 16 -0.59 8.41 -1.00
CA VAL A 16 -0.94 7.74 0.25
C VAL A 16 -0.19 6.43 0.31
N GLY A 17 0.75 6.35 1.21
CA GLY A 17 1.60 5.18 1.40
C GLY A 17 1.42 4.59 2.81
N PRO A 18 1.67 3.31 2.95
CA PRO A 18 1.99 2.32 1.91
C PRO A 18 0.84 2.13 0.92
N GLU A 19 1.20 1.88 -0.34
CA GLU A 19 0.22 1.70 -1.42
C GLU A 19 -0.64 0.45 -1.21
N ALA A 20 -1.85 0.46 -1.79
CA ALA A 20 -2.76 -0.68 -1.75
C ALA A 20 -2.10 -1.97 -2.25
N ALA A 21 -1.32 -1.89 -3.32
CA ALA A 21 -0.60 -3.03 -3.88
C ALA A 21 0.41 -3.66 -2.91
N LEU A 22 0.91 -2.91 -1.93
CA LEU A 22 1.79 -3.38 -0.86
C LEU A 22 1.03 -3.79 0.40
N GLY A 23 -0.29 -3.82 0.37
CA GLY A 23 -1.13 -4.11 1.54
C GLY A 23 -1.19 -2.97 2.54
N GLY A 24 -1.00 -1.74 2.09
CA GLY A 24 -1.21 -0.56 2.92
C GLY A 24 -2.67 -0.40 3.33
N PRO A 25 -2.96 0.36 4.41
CA PRO A 25 -4.33 0.53 4.92
C PRO A 25 -5.33 1.01 3.87
N ILE A 26 -4.88 1.75 2.86
CA ILE A 26 -5.73 2.22 1.76
C ILE A 26 -6.35 1.07 0.95
N ALA A 27 -5.71 -0.12 0.95
CA ALA A 27 -6.25 -1.32 0.32
C ALA A 27 -7.52 -1.85 1.01
N LEU A 28 -7.77 -1.43 2.24
CA LEU A 28 -8.82 -1.93 3.10
C LEU A 28 -10.04 -1.01 3.17
N VAL A 29 -9.97 0.14 2.51
CA VAL A 29 -11.08 1.09 2.43
C VAL A 29 -12.17 0.53 1.53
N GLU A 30 -13.42 0.58 1.99
CA GLU A 30 -14.60 0.09 1.30
C GLU A 30 -15.57 1.23 1.01
N ASP A 31 -16.45 1.03 0.03
CA ASP A 31 -17.48 1.99 -0.31
C ASP A 31 -18.40 2.28 0.89
N GLY A 32 -18.55 3.54 1.22
CA GLY A 32 -19.34 3.99 2.37
C GLY A 32 -18.52 4.24 3.64
N ASP A 33 -17.23 3.93 3.65
CA ASP A 33 -16.37 4.25 4.78
C ASP A 33 -16.22 5.77 4.96
N GLU A 34 -16.26 6.22 6.21
CA GLU A 34 -15.98 7.60 6.57
C GLU A 34 -14.48 7.86 6.61
N ILE A 35 -14.06 8.83 5.79
CA ILE A 35 -12.66 9.29 5.74
C ILE A 35 -12.54 10.64 6.44
N ILE A 36 -11.66 10.73 7.41
CA ILE A 36 -11.38 11.95 8.16
C ILE A 36 -10.06 12.55 7.66
N VAL A 37 -10.11 13.82 7.25
CA VAL A 37 -8.95 14.62 6.88
C VAL A 37 -8.82 15.76 7.87
N ASP A 38 -7.81 15.73 8.72
CA ASP A 38 -7.50 16.79 9.68
C ASP A 38 -6.19 17.51 9.27
N LEU A 39 -6.34 18.68 8.64
CA LEU A 39 -5.19 19.45 8.17
C LEU A 39 -4.39 20.10 9.32
N ASN A 40 -5.00 20.28 10.48
CA ASN A 40 -4.31 20.88 11.62
C ASN A 40 -3.38 19.85 12.29
N LYS A 41 -3.79 18.60 12.29
CA LYS A 41 -3.01 17.49 12.86
C LYS A 41 -2.16 16.75 11.83
N ASN A 42 -2.34 17.06 10.53
CA ASN A 42 -1.76 16.31 9.40
C ASN A 42 -2.15 14.83 9.44
N GLU A 43 -3.42 14.55 9.70
CA GLU A 43 -3.95 13.20 9.80
C GLU A 43 -4.91 12.89 8.65
N LEU A 44 -4.81 11.66 8.15
CA LEU A 44 -5.74 11.05 7.21
C LEU A 44 -6.12 9.69 7.76
N ASN A 45 -7.38 9.56 8.19
CA ASN A 45 -7.87 8.37 8.88
C ASN A 45 -9.14 7.82 8.20
N CYS A 46 -9.33 6.52 8.32
CA CYS A 46 -10.57 5.84 7.96
C CYS A 46 -11.21 5.32 9.24
N THR A 47 -12.39 5.83 9.58
CA THR A 47 -13.07 5.54 10.86
C THR A 47 -13.20 4.04 11.13
N PRO A 48 -13.72 3.20 10.21
CA PRO A 48 -13.83 1.77 10.46
C PRO A 48 -12.49 1.05 10.68
N LEU A 49 -11.40 1.54 10.06
CA LEU A 49 -10.08 0.92 10.20
C LEU A 49 -9.38 1.27 11.53
N SER A 50 -9.94 2.19 12.30
CA SER A 50 -9.48 2.47 13.66
C SER A 50 -9.86 1.36 14.65
N ASP A 51 -10.86 0.53 14.32
CA ASP A 51 -11.18 -0.68 15.07
C ASP A 51 -10.24 -1.84 14.67
N PRO A 52 -9.45 -2.38 15.62
CA PRO A 52 -8.49 -3.44 15.32
C PRO A 52 -9.14 -4.71 14.75
N ALA A 53 -10.34 -5.06 15.18
CA ALA A 53 -11.02 -6.27 14.70
C ALA A 53 -11.45 -6.12 13.24
N THR A 54 -11.99 -4.96 12.88
CA THR A 54 -12.35 -4.62 11.50
C THR A 54 -11.11 -4.59 10.61
N PHE A 55 -10.04 -3.94 11.08
CA PHE A 55 -8.77 -3.89 10.36
C PHE A 55 -8.24 -5.30 10.05
N GLU A 56 -8.14 -6.17 11.06
CA GLU A 56 -7.64 -7.53 10.87
C GLU A 56 -8.52 -8.36 9.94
N THR A 57 -9.83 -8.22 10.06
CA THR A 57 -10.77 -8.93 9.19
C THR A 57 -10.57 -8.54 7.73
N ARG A 58 -10.53 -7.24 7.44
CA ARG A 58 -10.34 -6.73 6.08
C ARG A 58 -8.94 -7.09 5.54
N MET A 59 -7.90 -6.99 6.37
CA MET A 59 -6.55 -7.37 6.00
C MET A 59 -6.44 -8.86 5.67
N SER A 60 -7.08 -9.72 6.46
CA SER A 60 -7.13 -11.15 6.20
C SER A 60 -7.82 -11.46 4.87
N ASN A 61 -8.94 -10.81 4.60
CA ASN A 61 -9.67 -10.94 3.33
C ASN A 61 -8.81 -10.47 2.14
N TRP A 62 -8.15 -9.31 2.27
CA TRP A 62 -7.28 -8.79 1.24
C TRP A 62 -6.11 -9.74 0.95
N ARG A 63 -5.44 -10.24 1.97
CA ARG A 63 -4.34 -11.22 1.83
C ARG A 63 -4.82 -12.47 1.10
N LYS A 64 -5.97 -13.01 1.49
CA LYS A 64 -6.53 -14.18 0.82
C LYS A 64 -6.75 -13.93 -0.67
N VAL A 65 -7.32 -12.79 -1.06
CA VAL A 65 -7.54 -12.44 -2.48
C VAL A 65 -6.22 -12.35 -3.24
N VAL A 66 -5.19 -11.77 -2.62
CA VAL A 66 -3.85 -11.66 -3.20
C VAL A 66 -3.19 -13.03 -3.36
N ASP A 67 -3.25 -13.86 -2.33
CA ASP A 67 -2.66 -15.21 -2.33
C ASP A 67 -3.35 -16.11 -3.35
N ASP A 68 -4.67 -16.09 -3.42
CA ASP A 68 -5.47 -16.84 -4.40
C ASP A 68 -5.18 -16.40 -5.85
N ASN A 69 -4.68 -15.18 -6.05
CA ASN A 69 -4.34 -14.60 -7.36
C ASN A 69 -2.81 -14.53 -7.62
N GLY A 70 -2.03 -15.40 -6.99
CA GLY A 70 -0.60 -15.52 -7.26
C GLY A 70 0.27 -14.38 -6.76
N GLY A 71 -0.13 -13.70 -5.69
CA GLY A 71 0.65 -12.66 -5.02
C GLY A 71 0.34 -11.23 -5.45
N MET A 72 -0.65 -11.02 -6.31
CA MET A 72 -1.12 -9.69 -6.70
C MET A 72 -2.63 -9.57 -6.58
N HIS A 73 -3.13 -8.41 -6.17
CA HIS A 73 -4.57 -8.16 -6.18
C HIS A 73 -5.10 -8.14 -7.63
N PRO A 74 -6.25 -8.77 -7.93
CA PRO A 74 -6.80 -8.86 -9.29
C PRO A 74 -6.99 -7.52 -9.98
N SER A 75 -7.28 -6.46 -9.23
CA SER A 75 -7.46 -5.11 -9.79
C SER A 75 -6.18 -4.50 -10.39
N VAL A 76 -5.01 -5.04 -10.06
CA VAL A 76 -3.73 -4.57 -10.64
C VAL A 76 -3.63 -4.95 -12.12
N GLY A 77 -4.32 -6.01 -12.53
CA GLY A 77 -4.27 -6.54 -13.88
C GLY A 77 -2.90 -7.11 -14.28
N GLU A 78 -2.89 -7.83 -15.38
CA GLU A 78 -1.64 -8.29 -15.97
C GLU A 78 -0.88 -7.14 -16.66
N ALA A 79 0.44 -7.25 -16.72
CA ALA A 79 1.24 -6.30 -17.45
C ALA A 79 1.29 -6.70 -18.95
N ASP A 80 0.73 -5.86 -19.82
CA ASP A 80 0.64 -6.12 -21.26
C ASP A 80 2.00 -6.27 -21.95
N THR A 81 3.07 -5.77 -21.31
CA THR A 81 4.41 -5.81 -21.86
C THR A 81 5.45 -6.23 -20.82
N ARG A 82 6.53 -6.84 -21.31
CA ARG A 82 7.70 -7.17 -20.46
C ARG A 82 8.31 -5.93 -19.83
N LEU A 83 8.27 -4.79 -20.52
CA LEU A 83 8.79 -3.52 -20.00
C LEU A 83 7.96 -3.04 -18.81
N LEU A 84 6.63 -3.02 -18.93
CA LEU A 84 5.74 -2.62 -17.86
C LEU A 84 5.91 -3.52 -16.62
N ASN A 85 6.03 -4.83 -16.84
CA ASN A 85 6.27 -5.78 -15.76
C ASN A 85 7.60 -5.49 -15.03
N ARG A 86 8.66 -5.17 -15.79
CA ARG A 86 9.96 -4.79 -15.24
C ARG A 86 9.87 -3.49 -14.45
N MET A 87 9.16 -2.48 -14.96
CA MET A 87 8.95 -1.20 -14.27
C MET A 87 8.17 -1.39 -12.98
N ARG A 88 7.11 -2.20 -12.98
CA ARG A 88 6.35 -2.55 -11.77
C ARG A 88 7.26 -3.14 -10.69
N ARG A 89 8.14 -4.07 -11.07
CA ARG A 89 9.06 -4.72 -10.13
C ARG A 89 10.13 -3.79 -9.57
N SER A 90 10.48 -2.72 -10.29
CA SER A 90 11.49 -1.75 -9.86
C SER A 90 10.92 -0.56 -9.11
N ALA A 91 9.60 -0.38 -9.12
CA ALA A 91 8.96 0.76 -8.47
C ALA A 91 9.12 0.69 -6.95
N VAL A 92 9.47 1.81 -6.36
CA VAL A 92 9.62 1.98 -4.91
C VAL A 92 8.41 2.73 -4.37
N SER A 93 7.93 2.35 -3.18
CA SER A 93 6.84 3.02 -2.50
C SER A 93 7.08 4.53 -2.36
N ALA A 94 6.01 5.31 -2.41
CA ALA A 94 6.05 6.75 -2.15
C ALA A 94 6.60 7.08 -0.76
N VAL A 95 6.43 6.19 0.21
CA VAL A 95 7.03 6.30 1.55
C VAL A 95 8.57 6.42 1.48
N TYR A 96 9.18 5.84 0.44
CA TYR A 96 10.62 5.85 0.21
C TYR A 96 11.03 6.70 -1.00
N GLY A 97 10.16 7.63 -1.44
CA GLY A 97 10.46 8.58 -2.49
C GLY A 97 10.01 8.20 -3.89
N ALA A 98 9.23 7.12 -4.05
CA ALA A 98 8.61 6.71 -5.32
C ALA A 98 9.56 6.60 -6.53
N GLY A 99 10.84 6.33 -6.28
CA GLY A 99 11.86 6.14 -7.32
C GLY A 99 11.76 4.77 -7.98
N MET A 100 12.81 4.42 -8.72
CA MET A 100 13.02 3.08 -9.28
C MET A 100 14.36 2.54 -8.80
N HIS A 101 14.38 1.31 -8.30
CA HIS A 101 15.59 0.62 -7.92
C HIS A 101 15.85 -0.59 -8.81
N SER A 102 17.11 -0.79 -9.21
CA SER A 102 17.51 -1.95 -10.01
C SER A 102 17.51 -3.25 -9.22
N ASP A 103 17.69 -3.16 -7.90
CA ASP A 103 18.06 -4.27 -7.04
C ASP A 103 17.00 -4.66 -6.01
N ARG A 104 15.82 -4.02 -6.04
CA ARG A 104 14.74 -4.30 -5.10
C ARG A 104 13.47 -4.69 -5.82
N VAL A 105 13.06 -5.92 -5.61
CA VAL A 105 11.73 -6.40 -6.01
C VAL A 105 10.75 -6.05 -4.90
N LEU A 106 9.90 -5.06 -5.14
CA LEU A 106 8.95 -4.56 -4.11
C LEU A 106 7.58 -5.25 -4.14
N TRP A 107 7.38 -6.15 -5.08
CA TRP A 107 6.09 -6.78 -5.34
C TRP A 107 6.02 -8.23 -4.85
N VAL A 108 6.78 -8.58 -3.84
CA VAL A 108 6.86 -9.97 -3.42
C VAL A 108 6.35 -10.11 -2.00
N ASN A 109 5.24 -10.80 -1.88
CA ASN A 109 4.78 -11.36 -0.62
C ASN A 109 5.59 -12.61 -0.19
N ASP A 110 6.76 -12.85 -0.81
CA ASP A 110 7.63 -13.95 -0.40
C ASP A 110 8.53 -13.46 0.76
N PRO A 111 8.32 -13.97 1.97
CA PRO A 111 9.15 -13.61 3.13
C PRO A 111 10.65 -13.81 2.91
N ARG A 112 11.03 -14.74 2.01
CA ARG A 112 12.42 -15.03 1.70
C ARG A 112 13.08 -13.96 0.85
N GLU A 113 12.31 -13.28 -0.01
CA GLU A 113 12.82 -12.16 -0.80
C GLU A 113 12.86 -10.86 0.02
N ALA A 114 12.05 -10.74 1.05
CA ALA A 114 12.10 -9.62 1.98
C ALA A 114 13.45 -9.55 2.72
N GLU A 115 14.04 -10.69 3.05
CA GLU A 115 15.37 -10.77 3.68
C GLU A 115 16.49 -10.33 2.71
N VAL A 116 16.39 -10.73 1.45
CA VAL A 116 17.40 -10.42 0.43
C VAL A 116 17.34 -8.97 -0.02
N SER A 117 16.14 -8.38 -0.06
CA SER A 117 15.93 -7.01 -0.52
C SER A 117 16.16 -5.95 0.55
N GLY A 118 16.36 -6.35 1.81
CA GLY A 118 16.36 -5.43 2.96
C GLY A 118 14.99 -4.75 3.15
N PHE A 119 13.94 -5.31 2.56
CA PHE A 119 12.57 -4.90 2.78
C PHE A 119 12.19 -5.33 4.20
N VAL A 120 11.92 -4.36 5.03
CA VAL A 120 11.32 -4.62 6.35
C VAL A 120 9.83 -4.79 6.13
N PRO A 121 9.26 -5.98 6.36
CA PRO A 121 7.82 -6.16 6.27
C PRO A 121 7.13 -5.12 7.14
N GLN A 122 6.05 -4.56 6.64
CA GLN A 122 5.28 -3.46 7.26
C GLN A 122 4.72 -3.75 8.66
N ASN A 123 4.89 -4.97 9.18
CA ASN A 123 4.59 -5.29 10.58
C ASN A 123 5.35 -4.44 11.62
N LYS A 124 6.41 -3.73 11.23
CA LYS A 124 7.09 -2.79 12.14
C LYS A 124 6.34 -1.48 12.35
N TYR A 125 5.39 -1.12 11.50
CA TYR A 125 4.52 0.03 11.77
C TYR A 125 3.47 -0.25 12.84
N ARG A 126 3.24 -1.53 13.18
CA ARG A 126 2.38 -1.93 14.30
C ARG A 126 3.01 -1.67 15.66
N ASP A 127 4.32 -1.75 15.76
CA ASP A 127 5.01 -1.66 17.05
C ASP A 127 5.36 -0.22 17.47
N ALA A 128 5.23 0.74 16.56
CA ALA A 128 5.47 2.15 16.88
C ALA A 128 4.34 2.79 17.69
N SER A 129 3.16 2.16 17.77
CA SER A 129 2.02 2.65 18.58
C SER A 129 2.00 2.12 20.00
N THR A 130 2.95 1.26 20.38
CA THR A 130 3.05 0.67 21.73
C THR A 130 4.34 1.03 22.46
N ALA A 131 5.12 1.98 21.94
CA ALA A 131 6.24 2.55 22.69
C ALA A 131 5.75 3.84 23.40
N GLU A 132 5.31 3.68 24.66
CA GLU A 132 5.26 4.76 25.63
C GLU A 132 6.67 5.23 26.01
#